data_839008ebecd1bf4d95c6c95a0c541abd
#
_entry.id   839008ebecd1bf4d95c6c95a0c541abd
#
_cell.length_a   1.000
_cell.length_b   1.000
_cell.length_c   1.000
_cell.angle_alpha   90.00
_cell.angle_beta   90.00
_cell.angle_gamma   90.00
#
_symmetry.space_group_name_H-M   'P 1'
#
loop_
_entity.id
_entity.type
_entity.pdbx_description
1 polymer ?
#
loop_
_entity_poly.entity_id
_entity_poly.type
_entity_poly.pdbx_seq_one_letter_code
_entity_poly.pdbx_strand_id
1 'polypeptide(L)' 'MSQFEFTLKHRDAATSARRGVFLTPHGPVQTPGFMPVGTQGTVKGVTIDQVSATGAHMILGNTYHLALRPGHETVRKL' A
#
# COMPACT_ATOMS: atom_id res chain seq x y z
N MET A 1 -13.36 -4.14 16.35
CA MET A 1 -11.99 -3.80 16.76
C MET A 1 -11.17 -3.38 15.53
N SER A 2 -10.52 -2.27 15.64
CA SER A 2 -9.71 -1.77 14.54
C SER A 2 -8.32 -2.40 14.55
N GLN A 3 -7.86 -2.85 13.38
CA GLN A 3 -6.49 -3.32 13.18
C GLN A 3 -5.66 -2.28 12.43
N PHE A 4 -6.26 -1.11 12.19
CA PHE A 4 -5.60 -0.01 11.51
C PHE A 4 -5.32 1.09 12.52
N GLU A 5 -4.10 1.60 12.50
CA GLU A 5 -3.69 2.63 13.43
C GLU A 5 -2.58 3.45 12.79
N PHE A 6 -2.62 4.77 13.01
CA PHE A 6 -1.58 5.65 12.52
C PHE A 6 -0.88 6.32 13.69
N THR A 7 0.44 6.29 13.69
CA THR A 7 1.25 6.95 14.72
C THR A 7 2.18 7.96 14.04
N LEU A 8 2.06 9.22 14.45
CA LEU A 8 2.98 10.26 14.01
C LEU A 8 4.31 10.09 14.76
N LYS A 9 5.40 9.90 14.03
CA LYS A 9 6.72 9.68 14.62
C LYS A 9 7.55 10.94 14.70
N HIS A 10 7.44 11.81 13.69
CA HIS A 10 8.22 13.04 13.67
C HIS A 10 7.51 14.09 12.81
N ARG A 11 7.58 15.32 13.27
CA ARG A 11 7.09 16.48 12.55
C ARG A 11 8.24 17.46 12.38
N ASP A 12 8.44 17.94 11.15
CA ASP A 12 9.47 18.95 10.90
C ASP A 12 9.05 20.29 11.49
N ALA A 13 10.00 20.99 12.13
CA ALA A 13 9.71 22.25 12.79
C ALA A 13 9.53 23.42 11.82
N ALA A 14 10.12 23.32 10.63
CA ALA A 14 10.16 24.43 9.67
C ALA A 14 9.16 24.28 8.52
N THR A 15 8.60 23.10 8.31
CA THR A 15 7.70 22.81 7.19
C THR A 15 6.51 21.99 7.68
N SER A 16 5.64 21.60 6.74
CA SER A 16 4.54 20.68 7.04
C SER A 16 4.93 19.21 6.89
N ALA A 17 6.20 18.94 6.66
CA ALA A 17 6.68 17.58 6.51
C ALA A 17 6.54 16.79 7.81
N ARG A 18 6.18 15.53 7.69
CA ARG A 18 6.04 14.64 8.84
C ARG A 18 6.27 13.19 8.45
N ARG A 19 6.69 12.40 9.41
CA ARG A 19 6.89 10.96 9.24
C ARG A 19 6.02 10.20 10.21
N GLY A 20 5.47 9.10 9.77
CA GLY A 20 4.63 8.27 10.61
C GLY A 20 4.68 6.81 10.23
N VAL A 21 3.93 6.01 10.95
CA VAL A 21 3.76 4.58 10.67
C VAL A 21 2.27 4.28 10.67
N PHE A 22 1.81 3.64 9.60
CA PHE A 22 0.45 3.19 9.47
C PHE A 22 0.43 1.67 9.68
N LEU A 23 -0.18 1.22 10.77
CA LEU A 23 -0.33 -0.20 11.05
C LEU A 23 -1.49 -0.77 10.25
N THR A 24 -1.25 -1.91 9.62
CA THR A 24 -2.28 -2.66 8.90
C THR A 24 -2.25 -4.11 9.36
N PRO A 25 -3.29 -4.92 9.07
CA PRO A 25 -3.27 -6.35 9.37
C PRO A 25 -2.11 -7.10 8.71
N HIS A 26 -1.52 -6.52 7.66
CA HIS A 26 -0.40 -7.13 6.94
C HIS A 26 0.97 -6.59 7.37
N GLY A 27 0.99 -5.72 8.37
CA GLY A 27 2.22 -5.18 8.91
C GLY A 27 2.28 -3.66 8.85
N PRO A 28 3.35 -3.06 9.37
CA PRO A 28 3.51 -1.60 9.37
C PRO A 28 3.87 -1.05 8.01
N VAL A 29 3.37 0.13 7.72
CA VAL A 29 3.68 0.88 6.51
C VAL A 29 4.32 2.19 6.93
N GLN A 30 5.55 2.43 6.48
CA GLN A 30 6.26 3.67 6.77
C GLN A 30 5.71 4.78 5.88
N THR A 31 5.46 5.95 6.45
CA THR A 31 5.03 7.12 5.69
C THR A 31 6.00 8.29 5.89
N PRO A 32 6.22 9.11 4.89
CA PRO A 32 5.67 9.02 3.55
C PRO A 32 6.21 7.83 2.78
N GLY A 33 5.44 7.32 1.82
CA GLY A 33 5.84 6.21 1.00
C GLY A 33 5.21 6.29 -0.39
N PHE A 34 5.89 5.75 -1.39
CA PHE A 34 5.36 5.67 -2.74
C PHE A 34 4.51 4.41 -2.89
N MET A 35 3.35 4.55 -3.52
CA MET A 35 2.48 3.42 -3.83
C MET A 35 2.55 3.13 -5.32
N PRO A 36 3.22 2.04 -5.74
CA PRO A 36 3.19 1.63 -7.15
C PRO A 36 1.77 1.33 -7.60
N VAL A 37 1.48 1.60 -8.86
CA VAL A 37 0.15 1.34 -9.43
C VAL A 37 0.04 -0.15 -9.78
N GLY A 38 -0.95 -0.82 -9.19
CA GLY A 38 -1.21 -2.24 -9.39
C GLY A 38 -2.56 -2.48 -10.06
N THR A 39 -2.70 -2.12 -11.32
CA THR A 39 -3.90 -2.42 -12.10
C THR A 39 -4.07 -3.92 -12.20
N GLN A 40 -5.28 -4.42 -11.95
CA GLN A 40 -5.56 -5.86 -11.91
C GLN A 40 -4.78 -6.59 -10.81
N GLY A 41 -4.36 -5.87 -9.77
CA GLY A 41 -3.60 -6.45 -8.67
C GLY A 41 -2.13 -6.71 -8.99
N THR A 42 -1.65 -6.24 -10.13
CA THR A 42 -0.26 -6.40 -10.52
C THR A 42 0.36 -5.08 -10.99
N VAL A 43 1.65 -4.94 -10.78
CA VAL A 43 2.42 -3.85 -11.37
C VAL A 43 2.96 -4.38 -12.70
N LYS A 44 2.59 -3.73 -13.81
CA LYS A 44 2.93 -4.21 -15.15
C LYS A 44 4.44 -4.39 -15.33
N GLY A 45 4.82 -5.57 -15.84
CA GLY A 45 6.20 -5.87 -16.15
C GLY A 45 7.10 -6.10 -14.94
N VAL A 46 6.54 -6.15 -13.74
CA VAL A 46 7.32 -6.27 -12.51
C VAL A 46 6.71 -7.37 -11.64
N THR A 47 7.54 -8.26 -11.11
CA THR A 47 7.07 -9.30 -10.20
C THR A 47 6.78 -8.71 -8.82
N ILE A 48 6.00 -9.43 -8.01
CA ILE A 48 5.73 -9.00 -6.65
C ILE A 48 7.03 -8.93 -5.82
N ASP A 49 7.96 -9.82 -6.06
CA ASP A 49 9.24 -9.80 -5.36
C ASP A 49 10.05 -8.56 -5.73
N GLN A 50 10.03 -8.15 -6.99
CA GLN A 50 10.69 -6.93 -7.43
C GLN A 50 10.05 -5.69 -6.82
N VAL A 51 8.72 -5.66 -6.72
CA VAL A 51 8.00 -4.58 -6.06
C VAL A 51 8.39 -4.49 -4.58
N SER A 52 8.40 -5.61 -3.89
CA SER A 52 8.80 -5.67 -2.48
C SER A 52 10.24 -5.21 -2.29
N ALA A 53 11.14 -5.55 -3.22
CA ALA A 53 12.53 -5.16 -3.14
C ALA A 53 12.75 -3.65 -3.23
N THR A 54 11.79 -2.89 -3.78
CA THR A 54 11.87 -1.43 -3.80
C THR A 54 11.59 -0.79 -2.44
N GLY A 55 11.15 -1.58 -1.46
CA GLY A 55 10.74 -1.07 -0.16
C GLY A 55 9.27 -0.66 -0.10
N ALA A 56 8.53 -0.87 -1.18
CA ALA A 56 7.10 -0.55 -1.19
C ALA A 56 6.33 -1.52 -0.30
N HIS A 57 5.45 -0.98 0.53
CA HIS A 57 4.61 -1.76 1.43
C HIS A 57 3.16 -1.83 0.98
N MET A 58 2.77 -1.02 0.02
CA MET A 58 1.41 -0.93 -0.50
C MET A 58 1.45 -0.69 -1.99
N ILE A 59 0.40 -1.14 -2.68
CA ILE A 59 0.18 -0.79 -4.08
C ILE A 59 -1.17 -0.11 -4.20
N LEU A 60 -1.34 0.69 -5.25
CA LEU A 60 -2.58 1.38 -5.53
C LEU A 60 -3.39 0.55 -6.51
N GLY A 61 -4.59 0.16 -6.11
CA GLY A 61 -5.51 -0.58 -6.96
C GLY A 61 -6.75 0.25 -7.28
N ASN A 62 -7.52 -0.20 -8.25
CA ASN A 62 -8.77 0.43 -8.63
C ASN A 62 -9.89 -0.62 -8.57
N THR A 63 -10.92 -0.34 -7.79
CA THR A 63 -12.02 -1.28 -7.56
C THR A 63 -12.71 -1.69 -8.86
N TYR A 64 -12.94 -0.75 -9.76
CA TYR A 64 -13.59 -1.04 -11.04
C TYR A 64 -12.77 -2.04 -11.87
N HIS A 65 -11.46 -1.78 -12.01
CA HIS A 65 -10.59 -2.67 -12.78
C HIS A 65 -10.44 -4.04 -12.12
N LEU A 66 -10.35 -4.09 -10.80
CA LEU A 66 -10.24 -5.36 -10.07
C LEU A 66 -11.54 -6.17 -10.16
N ALA A 67 -12.70 -5.51 -10.18
CA ALA A 67 -13.98 -6.19 -10.34
C ALA A 67 -14.09 -6.85 -11.70
N LEU A 68 -13.51 -6.25 -12.74
CA LEU A 68 -13.49 -6.82 -14.08
C LEU A 68 -12.46 -7.95 -14.20
N ARG A 69 -11.26 -7.74 -13.69
CA ARG A 69 -10.15 -8.70 -13.73
C ARG A 69 -9.22 -8.49 -12.54
N PRO A 70 -8.99 -9.51 -11.76
CA PRO A 70 -9.41 -10.92 -11.86
C PRO A 70 -10.81 -11.20 -11.32
N GLY A 71 -11.53 -10.18 -10.85
CA GLY A 71 -12.84 -10.30 -10.25
C GLY A 71 -12.77 -10.25 -8.72
N HIS A 72 -13.86 -9.78 -8.11
CA HIS A 72 -13.87 -9.53 -6.66
C HIS A 72 -13.68 -10.80 -5.83
N GLU A 73 -14.15 -11.95 -6.31
CA GLU A 73 -13.98 -13.20 -5.55
C GLU A 73 -12.53 -13.65 -5.51
N THR A 74 -11.82 -13.49 -6.63
CA THR A 74 -10.40 -13.82 -6.66
C THR A 74 -9.61 -12.89 -5.73
N VAL A 75 -9.90 -11.60 -5.76
CA VAL A 75 -9.24 -10.63 -4.88
C VAL A 75 -9.50 -10.97 -3.41
N ARG A 76 -10.72 -11.37 -3.09
CA ARG A 76 -11.06 -11.74 -1.71
C ARG A 76 -10.25 -12.94 -1.21
N LYS A 77 -9.94 -13.88 -2.09
CA LYS A 77 -9.17 -15.08 -1.74
C LYS A 77 -7.68 -14.80 -1.51
N LEU A 78 -7.17 -13.75 -2.07
CA LEU A 78 -5.78 -13.37 -1.92
C LEU A 78 -5.58 -12.52 -0.66
#